data_90f0a7d98f48d3752f6a5213f793bcff
#
_entry.id   90f0a7d98f48d3752f6a5213f793bcff
#
_cell.length_a   1.000
_cell.length_b   1.000
_cell.length_c   1.000
_cell.angle_alpha   90.00
_cell.angle_beta   90.00
_cell.angle_gamma   90.00
#
_symmetry.space_group_name_H-M   'P 1'
#
loop_
_entity.id
_entity.type
_entity.pdbx_description
1 polymer ?
#
loop_
_entity_poly.entity_id
_entity_poly.type
_entity_poly.pdbx_seq_one_letter_code
_entity_poly.pdbx_strand_id
1 'polypeptide(L)'
;MIPLFVDCSGKQIVIFGGGEVAARKAERFSQEADVLLVSRSFSKKCAALAVHVQELDVSTVADDVIENIIGHAFLVIAALSDTLQNNRIRHLCRKKQILFNNADGDKGDVVIPATTSGRRYVLAISTDGDSPAMSRFLRQQIEIQYPSLDAMIELQTKLRERLKTTNISQAQRSAILWQVLNDHDIWNVLRHSPEDAWSEVERGYLHD
;
A
#
# COMPACT_ATOMS: atom_id res chain seq x y z
N MET A 1 -12.10 6.50 -10.04
CA MET A 1 -10.68 6.05 -10.25
C MET A 1 -10.62 4.54 -10.42
N ILE A 2 -9.59 4.03 -11.12
CA ILE A 2 -9.35 2.58 -11.30
C ILE A 2 -8.27 2.16 -10.29
N PRO A 3 -8.53 1.17 -9.42
CA PRO A 3 -7.51 0.68 -8.50
C PRO A 3 -6.45 -0.15 -9.24
N LEU A 4 -5.19 0.14 -8.96
CA LEU A 4 -4.03 -0.58 -9.50
C LEU A 4 -3.01 -0.82 -8.37
N PHE A 5 -2.33 -1.94 -8.43
CA PHE A 5 -1.09 -2.17 -7.69
C PHE A 5 0.07 -1.91 -8.64
N VAL A 6 1.01 -1.08 -8.20
CA VAL A 6 2.15 -0.65 -9.02
C VAL A 6 3.42 -1.08 -8.34
N ASP A 7 4.28 -1.78 -9.06
CA ASP A 7 5.65 -2.05 -8.63
C ASP A 7 6.48 -0.77 -8.74
N CYS A 8 6.95 -0.29 -7.58
CA CYS A 8 7.76 0.92 -7.48
C CYS A 8 9.27 0.63 -7.39
N SER A 9 9.69 -0.62 -7.52
CA SER A 9 11.10 -1.01 -7.46
C SER A 9 11.93 -0.25 -8.51
N GLY A 10 13.01 0.40 -8.05
CA GLY A 10 13.89 1.20 -8.92
C GLY A 10 13.26 2.46 -9.51
N LYS A 11 12.08 2.87 -9.03
CA LYS A 11 11.45 4.12 -9.47
C LYS A 11 11.76 5.23 -8.49
N GLN A 12 11.97 6.44 -9.02
CA GLN A 12 12.16 7.63 -8.20
C GLN A 12 10.82 8.23 -7.80
N ILE A 13 10.67 8.52 -6.50
CA ILE A 13 9.54 9.26 -5.95
C ILE A 13 10.04 10.53 -5.30
N VAL A 14 9.56 11.68 -5.74
CA VAL A 14 9.93 12.98 -5.18
C VAL A 14 8.80 13.48 -4.28
N ILE A 15 9.13 13.81 -3.04
CA ILE A 15 8.18 14.31 -2.05
C ILE A 15 8.57 15.72 -1.63
N PHE A 16 7.75 16.69 -1.97
CA PHE A 16 7.90 18.06 -1.51
C PHE A 16 7.22 18.25 -0.15
N GLY A 17 8.02 18.51 0.87
CA GLY A 17 7.62 18.70 2.26
C GLY A 17 8.56 18.01 3.24
N GLY A 18 8.64 18.54 4.45
CA GLY A 18 9.51 18.02 5.52
C GLY A 18 8.78 17.73 6.84
N GLY A 19 7.45 17.84 6.85
CA GLY A 19 6.61 17.60 8.01
C GLY A 19 6.19 16.14 8.19
N GLU A 20 5.30 15.89 9.16
CA GLU A 20 4.80 14.55 9.49
C GLU A 20 4.09 13.84 8.34
N VAL A 21 3.39 14.60 7.47
CA VAL A 21 2.70 14.02 6.30
C VAL A 21 3.70 13.50 5.29
N ALA A 22 4.74 14.30 5.00
CA ALA A 22 5.83 13.91 4.11
C ALA A 22 6.60 12.70 4.67
N ALA A 23 6.94 12.72 5.99
CA ALA A 23 7.62 11.62 6.66
C ALA A 23 6.88 10.30 6.52
N ARG A 24 5.56 10.29 6.77
CA ARG A 24 4.71 9.10 6.64
C ARG A 24 4.66 8.54 5.23
N LYS A 25 4.67 9.43 4.22
CA LYS A 25 4.71 9.03 2.81
C LYS A 25 6.09 8.50 2.43
N ALA A 26 7.15 9.19 2.83
CA ALA A 26 8.52 8.75 2.60
C ALA A 26 8.80 7.39 3.22
N GLU A 27 8.42 7.18 4.48
CA GLU A 27 8.54 5.90 5.19
C GLU A 27 7.88 4.73 4.42
N ARG A 28 6.71 4.99 3.84
CA ARG A 28 5.98 4.00 3.07
C ARG A 28 6.66 3.65 1.74
N PHE A 29 7.06 4.68 0.99
CA PHE A 29 7.62 4.46 -0.34
C PHE A 29 9.08 4.02 -0.32
N SER A 30 9.84 4.36 0.71
CA SER A 30 11.24 3.96 0.85
C SER A 30 11.45 2.46 1.06
N GLN A 31 10.37 1.70 1.28
CA GLN A 31 10.42 0.24 1.36
C GLN A 31 10.68 -0.41 -0.01
N GLU A 32 10.34 0.27 -1.11
CA GLU A 32 10.39 -0.30 -2.46
C GLU A 32 10.99 0.65 -3.51
N ALA A 33 10.99 1.97 -3.25
CA ALA A 33 11.36 3.00 -4.23
C ALA A 33 12.50 3.89 -3.74
N ASP A 34 13.16 4.55 -4.68
CA ASP A 34 14.12 5.61 -4.38
C ASP A 34 13.38 6.90 -4.04
N VAL A 35 13.47 7.33 -2.79
CA VAL A 35 12.75 8.52 -2.31
C VAL A 35 13.69 9.71 -2.16
N LEU A 36 13.29 10.84 -2.75
CA LEU A 36 13.90 12.15 -2.55
C LEU A 36 12.92 13.05 -1.80
N LEU A 37 13.29 13.49 -0.59
CA LEU A 37 12.57 14.53 0.15
C LEU A 37 13.14 15.91 -0.18
N VAL A 38 12.27 16.85 -0.54
CA VAL A 38 12.64 18.24 -0.86
C VAL A 38 11.87 19.19 0.07
N SER A 39 12.58 19.93 0.90
CA SER A 39 11.96 20.90 1.83
C SER A 39 13.00 21.91 2.34
N ARG A 40 12.55 23.06 2.81
CA ARG A 40 13.41 24.06 3.49
C ARG A 40 13.85 23.60 4.90
N SER A 41 13.14 22.62 5.48
CA SER A 41 13.45 22.06 6.81
C SER A 41 12.78 20.71 6.96
N PHE A 42 13.33 19.86 7.84
CA PHE A 42 12.86 18.50 8.04
C PHE A 42 12.52 18.25 9.50
N SER A 43 11.40 17.61 9.77
CA SER A 43 11.04 17.10 11.08
C SER A 43 12.03 16.02 11.54
N LYS A 44 12.10 15.77 12.85
CA LYS A 44 12.92 14.69 13.41
C LYS A 44 12.60 13.34 12.76
N LYS A 45 11.34 13.13 12.40
CA LYS A 45 10.88 11.90 11.76
C LYS A 45 11.41 11.79 10.32
N CYS A 46 11.38 12.86 9.54
CA CYS A 46 12.00 12.88 8.21
C CYS A 46 13.51 12.65 8.27
N ALA A 47 14.20 13.32 9.21
CA ALA A 47 15.65 13.20 9.35
C ALA A 47 16.13 11.82 9.81
N ALA A 48 15.25 11.02 10.43
CA ALA A 48 15.55 9.65 10.85
C ALA A 48 15.36 8.61 9.73
N LEU A 49 14.76 8.99 8.59
CA LEU A 49 14.56 8.07 7.46
C LEU A 49 15.84 7.94 6.62
N ALA A 50 16.12 6.73 6.19
CA ALA A 50 17.24 6.43 5.28
C ALA A 50 16.85 6.74 3.81
N VAL A 51 16.55 8.02 3.52
CA VAL A 51 16.17 8.51 2.20
C VAL A 51 17.04 9.69 1.77
N HIS A 52 17.08 9.98 0.48
CA HIS A 52 17.77 11.18 -0.01
C HIS A 52 17.00 12.42 0.40
N VAL A 53 17.73 13.45 0.85
CA VAL A 53 17.15 14.73 1.24
C VAL A 53 17.82 15.87 0.47
N GLN A 54 17.03 16.85 0.07
CA GLN A 54 17.50 18.09 -0.54
C GLN A 54 16.88 19.27 0.18
N GLU A 55 17.71 20.09 0.82
CA GLU A 55 17.24 21.33 1.43
C GLU A 55 17.00 22.38 0.36
N LEU A 56 15.74 22.79 0.20
CA LEU A 56 15.32 23.77 -0.77
C LEU A 56 13.99 24.41 -0.36
N ASP A 57 13.95 25.75 -0.42
CA ASP A 57 12.67 26.46 -0.32
C ASP A 57 12.07 26.62 -1.72
N VAL A 58 11.01 25.86 -1.99
CA VAL A 58 10.32 25.86 -3.28
C VAL A 58 9.77 27.24 -3.66
N SER A 59 9.43 28.08 -2.68
CA SER A 59 8.86 29.41 -2.91
C SER A 59 9.87 30.41 -3.46
N THR A 60 11.18 30.16 -3.29
CA THR A 60 12.26 31.09 -3.66
C THR A 60 12.95 30.75 -4.99
N VAL A 61 12.63 29.59 -5.58
CA VAL A 61 13.29 29.13 -6.80
C VAL A 61 12.39 29.25 -8.02
N ALA A 62 12.99 29.32 -9.20
CA ALA A 62 12.27 29.34 -10.47
C ALA A 62 11.75 27.93 -10.87
N ASP A 63 10.83 27.87 -11.83
CA ASP A 63 10.17 26.63 -12.26
C ASP A 63 11.15 25.60 -12.82
N ASP A 64 12.18 26.04 -13.54
CA ASP A 64 13.21 25.19 -14.13
C ASP A 64 13.98 24.36 -13.06
N VAL A 65 14.22 24.94 -11.88
CA VAL A 65 14.83 24.23 -10.76
C VAL A 65 13.93 23.08 -10.29
N ILE A 66 12.63 23.36 -10.13
CA ILE A 66 11.65 22.32 -9.76
C ILE A 66 11.51 21.29 -10.88
N GLU A 67 11.44 21.73 -12.15
CA GLU A 67 11.37 20.85 -13.31
C GLU A 67 12.57 19.91 -13.40
N ASN A 68 13.76 20.35 -13.04
CA ASN A 68 14.97 19.52 -12.99
C ASN A 68 14.88 18.45 -11.86
N ILE A 69 14.39 18.83 -10.69
CA ILE A 69 14.22 17.91 -9.55
C ILE A 69 13.22 16.80 -9.89
N ILE A 70 12.08 17.15 -10.52
CA ILE A 70 11.03 16.18 -10.83
C ILE A 70 11.26 15.43 -12.15
N GLY A 71 12.24 15.83 -12.95
CA GLY A 71 12.37 15.43 -14.35
C GLY A 71 12.44 13.94 -14.66
N HIS A 72 12.83 13.12 -13.70
CA HIS A 72 12.90 11.66 -13.80
C HIS A 72 11.98 10.92 -12.83
N ALA A 73 11.16 11.65 -12.07
CA ALA A 73 10.28 11.06 -11.10
C ALA A 73 9.16 10.24 -11.75
N PHE A 74 8.92 9.05 -11.21
CA PHE A 74 7.73 8.27 -11.53
C PHE A 74 6.47 8.88 -10.89
N LEU A 75 6.60 9.36 -9.64
CA LEU A 75 5.53 9.97 -8.87
C LEU A 75 6.09 11.16 -8.09
N VAL A 76 5.36 12.27 -8.14
CA VAL A 76 5.63 13.44 -7.30
C VAL A 76 4.51 13.59 -6.28
N ILE A 77 4.88 13.84 -5.04
CA ILE A 77 3.95 14.05 -3.92
C ILE A 77 4.15 15.46 -3.38
N ALA A 78 3.12 16.29 -3.39
CA ALA A 78 3.13 17.59 -2.75
C ALA A 78 2.49 17.50 -1.37
N ALA A 79 3.27 17.81 -0.34
CA ALA A 79 2.89 17.77 1.08
C ALA A 79 3.38 19.03 1.81
N LEU A 80 3.39 20.17 1.13
CA LEU A 80 3.68 21.47 1.70
C LEU A 80 2.44 22.03 2.37
N SER A 81 2.63 22.89 3.37
CA SER A 81 1.54 23.68 3.98
C SER A 81 1.04 24.80 3.09
N ASP A 82 1.78 25.14 2.04
CA ASP A 82 1.43 26.18 1.08
C ASP A 82 0.74 25.57 -0.15
N THR A 83 -0.57 25.77 -0.22
CA THR A 83 -1.41 25.28 -1.33
C THR A 83 -1.02 25.88 -2.68
N LEU A 84 -0.51 27.11 -2.72
CA LEU A 84 -0.06 27.73 -3.99
C LEU A 84 1.15 26.97 -4.54
N GLN A 85 2.11 26.60 -3.69
CA GLN A 85 3.27 25.82 -4.11
C GLN A 85 2.88 24.38 -4.48
N ASN A 86 1.95 23.76 -3.77
CA ASN A 86 1.43 22.45 -4.15
C ASN A 86 0.79 22.48 -5.55
N ASN A 87 0.00 23.52 -5.86
CA ASN A 87 -0.61 23.71 -7.17
C ASN A 87 0.42 24.03 -8.27
N ARG A 88 1.46 24.79 -7.96
CA ARG A 88 2.58 25.06 -8.85
C ARG A 88 3.31 23.76 -9.24
N ILE A 89 3.64 22.92 -8.27
CA ILE A 89 4.26 21.61 -8.48
C ILE A 89 3.34 20.73 -9.35
N ARG A 90 2.03 20.71 -9.05
CA ARG A 90 1.03 20.00 -9.86
C ARG A 90 1.05 20.43 -11.33
N HIS A 91 1.11 21.74 -11.58
CA HIS A 91 1.15 22.26 -12.94
C HIS A 91 2.40 21.78 -13.70
N LEU A 92 3.57 21.81 -13.05
CA LEU A 92 4.83 21.34 -13.63
C LEU A 92 4.81 19.83 -13.89
N CYS A 93 4.27 19.04 -12.98
CA CYS A 93 4.08 17.59 -13.17
C CYS A 93 3.18 17.30 -14.39
N ARG A 94 2.06 18.02 -14.51
CA ARG A 94 1.13 17.87 -15.63
C ARG A 94 1.78 18.19 -16.98
N LYS A 95 2.58 19.25 -17.03
CA LYS A 95 3.35 19.65 -18.24
C LYS A 95 4.32 18.55 -18.68
N LYS A 96 4.91 17.82 -17.71
CA LYS A 96 5.87 16.75 -17.94
C LYS A 96 5.24 15.34 -17.98
N GLN A 97 3.93 15.22 -17.83
CA GLN A 97 3.19 13.94 -17.76
C GLN A 97 3.68 13.01 -16.63
N ILE A 98 4.11 13.60 -15.52
CA ILE A 98 4.53 12.89 -14.32
C ILE A 98 3.31 12.70 -13.41
N LEU A 99 3.13 11.50 -12.84
CA LEU A 99 2.07 11.21 -11.89
C LEU A 99 2.18 12.10 -10.65
N PHE A 100 1.05 12.63 -10.21
CA PHE A 100 1.00 13.57 -9.11
C PHE A 100 0.01 13.14 -8.02
N ASN A 101 0.45 13.19 -6.76
CA ASN A 101 -0.40 13.07 -5.58
C ASN A 101 -0.37 14.36 -4.78
N ASN A 102 -1.54 14.91 -4.49
CA ASN A 102 -1.67 16.01 -3.54
C ASN A 102 -1.98 15.43 -2.15
N ALA A 103 -1.17 15.76 -1.16
CA ALA A 103 -1.39 15.29 0.22
C ALA A 103 -2.47 16.08 0.94
N ASP A 104 -2.76 17.30 0.49
CA ASP A 104 -3.75 18.21 1.03
C ASP A 104 -4.45 18.96 -0.13
N GLY A 105 -5.77 19.00 -0.10
CA GLY A 105 -6.57 19.68 -1.11
C GLY A 105 -7.03 18.79 -2.28
N ASP A 106 -7.09 19.36 -3.48
CA ASP A 106 -7.63 18.73 -4.69
C ASP A 106 -6.90 17.44 -5.06
N LYS A 107 -7.68 16.44 -5.48
CA LYS A 107 -7.16 15.13 -5.94
C LYS A 107 -6.11 15.31 -7.04
N GLY A 108 -4.99 14.60 -6.90
CA GLY A 108 -4.00 14.39 -7.95
C GLY A 108 -4.43 13.28 -8.93
N ASP A 109 -3.49 12.88 -9.79
CA ASP A 109 -3.68 11.74 -10.70
C ASP A 109 -3.69 10.42 -9.93
N VAL A 110 -3.00 10.38 -8.78
CA VAL A 110 -2.85 9.23 -7.89
C VAL A 110 -3.40 9.55 -6.51
N VAL A 111 -4.20 8.64 -5.97
CA VAL A 111 -4.64 8.64 -4.57
C VAL A 111 -3.91 7.54 -3.82
N ILE A 112 -3.38 7.87 -2.66
CA ILE A 112 -2.74 6.90 -1.77
C ILE A 112 -3.79 6.44 -0.76
N PRO A 113 -4.33 5.21 -0.89
CA PRO A 113 -5.43 4.72 -0.08
C PRO A 113 -5.00 4.33 1.34
N ALA A 114 -5.96 4.07 2.21
CA ALA A 114 -5.71 3.33 3.44
C ALA A 114 -5.31 1.89 3.07
N THR A 115 -4.21 1.39 3.65
CA THR A 115 -3.71 0.06 3.35
C THR A 115 -3.44 -0.73 4.61
N THR A 116 -3.65 -2.04 4.52
CA THR A 116 -3.10 -3.04 5.43
C THR A 116 -2.42 -4.12 4.61
N SER A 117 -1.35 -4.68 5.12
CA SER A 117 -0.56 -5.68 4.43
C SER A 117 0.01 -6.69 5.40
N GLY A 118 0.19 -7.90 4.94
CA GLY A 118 0.98 -8.94 5.55
C GLY A 118 2.14 -9.35 4.63
N ARG A 119 2.69 -10.51 4.88
CA ARG A 119 3.73 -11.10 4.00
C ARG A 119 3.18 -11.56 2.65
N ARG A 120 1.90 -11.91 2.59
CA ARG A 120 1.26 -12.56 1.45
C ARG A 120 0.09 -11.79 0.86
N TYR A 121 -0.24 -10.62 1.41
CA TYR A 121 -1.35 -9.82 0.93
C TYR A 121 -1.09 -8.32 1.07
N VAL A 122 -1.76 -7.57 0.22
CA VAL A 122 -1.93 -6.12 0.35
C VAL A 122 -3.40 -5.81 0.09
N LEU A 123 -4.02 -5.07 0.99
CA LEU A 123 -5.38 -4.56 0.84
C LEU A 123 -5.33 -3.04 0.78
N ALA A 124 -5.96 -2.46 -0.25
CA ALA A 124 -6.06 -1.03 -0.46
C ALA A 124 -7.53 -0.61 -0.43
N ILE A 125 -7.88 0.34 0.43
CA ILE A 125 -9.26 0.77 0.67
C ILE A 125 -9.36 2.27 0.41
N SER A 126 -10.21 2.66 -0.52
CA SER A 126 -10.48 4.04 -0.85
C SER A 126 -11.99 4.28 -0.94
N THR A 127 -12.42 5.43 -0.43
CA THR A 127 -13.75 5.98 -0.64
C THR A 127 -13.74 7.12 -1.64
N ASP A 128 -12.73 7.13 -2.51
CA ASP A 128 -12.47 8.17 -3.50
C ASP A 128 -12.39 9.60 -2.91
N GLY A 129 -11.99 9.68 -1.63
CA GLY A 129 -11.85 10.93 -0.89
C GLY A 129 -13.10 11.38 -0.17
N ASP A 130 -14.24 10.71 -0.33
CA ASP A 130 -15.49 11.10 0.31
C ASP A 130 -15.45 10.91 1.83
N SER A 131 -14.84 9.83 2.30
CA SER A 131 -14.71 9.58 3.74
C SER A 131 -13.39 8.90 4.12
N PRO A 132 -12.33 9.66 4.40
CA PRO A 132 -11.08 9.10 4.92
C PRO A 132 -11.26 8.31 6.22
N ALA A 133 -12.23 8.73 7.06
CA ALA A 133 -12.57 8.02 8.29
C ALA A 133 -13.14 6.62 8.02
N MET A 134 -14.01 6.48 7.01
CA MET A 134 -14.57 5.18 6.62
C MET A 134 -13.48 4.25 6.06
N SER A 135 -12.60 4.74 5.21
CA SER A 135 -11.47 3.94 4.70
C SER A 135 -10.59 3.41 5.84
N ARG A 136 -10.32 4.26 6.84
CA ARG A 136 -9.56 3.89 8.03
C ARG A 136 -10.32 2.89 8.90
N PHE A 137 -11.61 3.09 9.10
CA PHE A 137 -12.47 2.18 9.86
C PHE A 137 -12.50 0.78 9.23
N LEU A 138 -12.76 0.69 7.94
CA LEU A 138 -12.79 -0.59 7.21
C LEU A 138 -11.44 -1.33 7.32
N ARG A 139 -10.33 -0.61 7.16
CA ARG A 139 -9.00 -1.18 7.37
C ARG A 139 -8.87 -1.81 8.76
N GLN A 140 -9.23 -1.06 9.81
CA GLN A 140 -9.16 -1.54 11.19
C GLN A 140 -10.09 -2.74 11.44
N GLN A 141 -11.30 -2.73 10.86
CA GLN A 141 -12.22 -3.88 10.97
C GLN A 141 -11.64 -5.14 10.34
N ILE A 142 -11.02 -5.02 9.17
CA ILE A 142 -10.37 -6.17 8.51
C ILE A 142 -9.23 -6.72 9.39
N GLU A 143 -8.39 -5.85 9.93
CA GLU A 143 -7.28 -6.24 10.82
C GLU A 143 -7.76 -6.96 12.09
N ILE A 144 -8.90 -6.51 12.65
CA ILE A 144 -9.51 -7.12 13.86
C ILE A 144 -10.19 -8.47 13.52
N GLN A 145 -10.94 -8.51 12.43
CA GLN A 145 -11.70 -9.73 12.07
C GLN A 145 -10.81 -10.84 11.55
N TYR A 146 -9.75 -10.51 10.84
CA TYR A 146 -8.86 -11.47 10.16
C TYR A 146 -7.39 -11.34 10.58
N PRO A 147 -7.05 -11.50 11.87
CA PRO A 147 -5.68 -11.32 12.36
C PRO A 147 -4.72 -12.38 11.80
N SER A 148 -5.24 -13.54 11.37
CA SER A 148 -4.47 -14.68 10.83
C SER A 148 -4.56 -14.78 9.30
N LEU A 149 -4.77 -13.65 8.59
CA LEU A 149 -4.98 -13.68 7.14
C LEU A 149 -3.79 -14.27 6.37
N ASP A 150 -2.55 -13.95 6.76
CA ASP A 150 -1.35 -14.55 6.16
C ASP A 150 -1.32 -16.08 6.32
N ALA A 151 -1.64 -16.56 7.52
CA ALA A 151 -1.66 -17.99 7.81
C ALA A 151 -2.78 -18.71 7.03
N MET A 152 -3.95 -18.06 6.87
CA MET A 152 -5.02 -18.63 6.04
C MET A 152 -4.62 -18.69 4.57
N ILE A 153 -3.96 -17.68 4.03
CA ILE A 153 -3.45 -17.71 2.65
C ILE A 153 -2.43 -18.85 2.46
N GLU A 154 -1.58 -19.07 3.44
CA GLU A 154 -0.61 -20.16 3.44
C GLU A 154 -1.29 -21.52 3.47
N LEU A 155 -2.27 -21.71 4.37
CA LEU A 155 -3.08 -22.92 4.46
C LEU A 155 -3.83 -23.19 3.15
N GLN A 156 -4.46 -22.18 2.57
CA GLN A 156 -5.16 -22.26 1.28
C GLN A 156 -4.22 -22.64 0.13
N THR A 157 -3.00 -22.09 0.14
CA THR A 157 -1.99 -22.43 -0.87
C THR A 157 -1.60 -23.90 -0.75
N LYS A 158 -1.31 -24.38 0.46
CA LYS A 158 -0.98 -25.77 0.76
C LYS A 158 -2.13 -26.72 0.37
N LEU A 159 -3.36 -26.37 0.75
CA LEU A 159 -4.55 -27.13 0.39
C LEU A 159 -4.75 -27.23 -1.12
N ARG A 160 -4.60 -26.12 -1.84
CA ARG A 160 -4.71 -26.10 -3.30
C ARG A 160 -3.69 -27.03 -3.96
N GLU A 161 -2.45 -27.03 -3.50
CA GLU A 161 -1.42 -27.95 -4.04
C GLU A 161 -1.76 -29.41 -3.73
N ARG A 162 -2.23 -29.72 -2.53
CA ARG A 162 -2.65 -31.07 -2.15
C ARG A 162 -3.84 -31.56 -3.01
N LEU A 163 -4.84 -30.71 -3.24
CA LEU A 163 -6.00 -31.03 -4.06
C LEU A 163 -5.67 -31.22 -5.55
N LYS A 164 -4.59 -30.64 -6.06
CA LYS A 164 -4.11 -30.89 -7.43
C LYS A 164 -3.63 -32.32 -7.65
N THR A 165 -3.16 -32.99 -6.59
CA THR A 165 -2.69 -34.37 -6.68
C THR A 165 -3.81 -35.41 -6.57
N THR A 166 -5.05 -34.96 -6.30
CA THR A 166 -6.24 -35.82 -6.21
C THR A 166 -6.98 -35.88 -7.56
N ASN A 167 -7.76 -36.97 -7.75
CA ASN A 167 -8.51 -37.18 -8.98
C ASN A 167 -9.91 -36.54 -8.93
N ILE A 168 -10.03 -35.32 -8.43
CA ILE A 168 -11.29 -34.57 -8.37
C ILE A 168 -11.31 -33.43 -9.37
N SER A 169 -12.50 -33.04 -9.83
CA SER A 169 -12.69 -31.96 -10.79
C SER A 169 -12.26 -30.59 -10.23
N GLN A 170 -11.99 -29.64 -11.12
CA GLN A 170 -11.68 -28.25 -10.71
C GLN A 170 -12.82 -27.64 -9.88
N ALA A 171 -14.08 -27.93 -10.22
CA ALA A 171 -15.25 -27.44 -9.47
C ALA A 171 -15.27 -27.97 -8.03
N GLN A 172 -14.99 -29.27 -7.84
CA GLN A 172 -14.88 -29.86 -6.50
C GLN A 172 -13.72 -29.28 -5.69
N ARG A 173 -12.54 -29.09 -6.31
CA ARG A 173 -11.41 -28.42 -5.64
C ARG A 173 -11.76 -27.01 -5.17
N SER A 174 -12.44 -26.23 -6.04
CA SER A 174 -12.91 -24.90 -5.70
C SER A 174 -13.90 -24.91 -4.52
N ALA A 175 -14.84 -25.86 -4.52
CA ALA A 175 -15.81 -25.99 -3.45
C ALA A 175 -15.15 -26.28 -2.10
N ILE A 176 -14.18 -27.19 -2.06
CA ILE A 176 -13.43 -27.52 -0.82
C ILE A 176 -12.66 -26.28 -0.31
N LEU A 177 -11.97 -25.54 -1.19
CA LEU A 177 -11.26 -24.32 -0.81
C LEU A 177 -12.21 -23.29 -0.19
N TRP A 178 -13.40 -23.11 -0.76
CA TRP A 178 -14.41 -22.19 -0.22
C TRP A 178 -15.04 -22.70 1.10
N GLN A 179 -15.24 -24.00 1.26
CA GLN A 179 -15.73 -24.58 2.53
C GLN A 179 -14.75 -24.28 3.67
N VAL A 180 -13.44 -24.50 3.46
CA VAL A 180 -12.41 -24.21 4.46
C VAL A 180 -12.33 -22.70 4.78
N LEU A 181 -12.49 -21.81 3.76
CA LEU A 181 -12.54 -20.36 3.99
C LEU A 181 -13.74 -19.91 4.84
N ASN A 182 -14.87 -20.61 4.75
CA ASN A 182 -16.08 -20.29 5.50
C ASN A 182 -16.18 -21.06 6.84
N ASP A 183 -15.20 -21.90 7.16
CA ASP A 183 -15.18 -22.66 8.40
C ASP A 183 -14.59 -21.83 9.53
N HIS A 184 -15.45 -21.40 10.46
CA HIS A 184 -15.04 -20.61 11.62
C HIS A 184 -14.12 -21.37 12.58
N ASP A 185 -14.25 -22.69 12.68
CA ASP A 185 -13.41 -23.50 13.57
C ASP A 185 -11.98 -23.56 13.04
N ILE A 186 -11.80 -23.68 11.73
CA ILE A 186 -10.47 -23.58 11.10
C ILE A 186 -9.83 -22.20 11.35
N TRP A 187 -10.58 -21.10 11.22
CA TRP A 187 -10.07 -19.76 11.55
C TRP A 187 -9.66 -19.63 13.02
N ASN A 188 -10.43 -20.21 13.93
CA ASN A 188 -10.14 -20.16 15.36
C ASN A 188 -8.86 -20.94 15.70
N VAL A 189 -8.73 -22.17 15.20
CA VAL A 189 -7.53 -22.98 15.40
C VAL A 189 -6.30 -22.31 14.79
N LEU A 190 -6.44 -21.73 13.60
CA LEU A 190 -5.36 -21.07 12.85
C LEU A 190 -4.76 -19.85 13.59
N ARG A 191 -5.51 -19.23 14.49
CA ARG A 191 -5.00 -18.13 15.35
C ARG A 191 -3.92 -18.59 16.32
N HIS A 192 -3.93 -19.88 16.67
CA HIS A 192 -3.07 -20.44 17.71
C HIS A 192 -2.02 -21.40 17.15
N SER A 193 -2.40 -22.23 16.18
CA SER A 193 -1.53 -23.25 15.61
C SER A 193 -1.89 -23.51 14.14
N PRO A 194 -1.04 -23.09 13.19
CA PRO A 194 -1.20 -23.45 11.78
C PRO A 194 -1.13 -24.97 11.53
N GLU A 195 -0.35 -25.69 12.33
CA GLU A 195 -0.18 -27.15 12.22
C GLU A 195 -1.47 -27.88 12.61
N ASP A 196 -2.12 -27.46 13.71
CA ASP A 196 -3.38 -28.06 14.14
C ASP A 196 -4.51 -27.73 13.16
N ALA A 197 -4.55 -26.49 12.64
CA ALA A 197 -5.50 -26.08 11.60
C ALA A 197 -5.35 -26.94 10.33
N TRP A 198 -4.11 -27.26 9.95
CA TRP A 198 -3.87 -28.16 8.82
C TRP A 198 -4.38 -29.59 9.11
N SER A 199 -4.14 -30.11 10.30
CA SER A 199 -4.63 -31.44 10.72
C SER A 199 -6.16 -31.53 10.71
N GLU A 200 -6.85 -30.46 11.13
CA GLU A 200 -8.30 -30.35 11.01
C GLU A 200 -8.77 -30.35 9.54
N VAL A 201 -8.07 -29.63 8.67
CA VAL A 201 -8.37 -29.63 7.23
C VAL A 201 -8.17 -31.02 6.63
N GLU A 202 -7.08 -31.73 6.95
CA GLU A 202 -6.85 -33.10 6.48
C GLU A 202 -7.96 -34.04 6.91
N ARG A 203 -8.38 -33.94 8.16
CA ARG A 203 -9.43 -34.82 8.71
C ARG A 203 -10.83 -34.51 8.14
N GLY A 204 -11.15 -33.25 7.94
CA GLY A 204 -12.51 -32.81 7.59
C GLY A 204 -12.77 -32.68 6.07
N TYR A 205 -11.72 -32.44 5.27
CA TYR A 205 -11.87 -32.04 3.87
C TYR A 205 -11.07 -32.87 2.88
N LEU A 206 -10.08 -33.64 3.32
CA LEU A 206 -9.28 -34.51 2.47
C LEU A 206 -9.65 -35.97 2.82
N HIS A 207 -10.73 -36.45 2.20
CA HIS A 207 -11.06 -37.87 2.24
C HIS A 207 -10.37 -38.55 1.07
N ASP A 208 -9.63 -39.63 1.31
CA ASP A 208 -9.05 -40.54 0.32
C ASP A 208 -10.14 -41.31 -0.42
#